data_38e0fea0e358e8a926fbc824ffa6a608
#
_entry.id   38e0fea0e358e8a926fbc824ffa6a608
#
_cell.length_a   1.000
_cell.length_b   1.000
_cell.length_c   1.000
_cell.angle_alpha   90.00
_cell.angle_beta   90.00
_cell.angle_gamma   90.00
#
_symmetry.space_group_name_H-M   'P 1'
#
loop_
_entity.id
_entity.type
_entity.pdbx_description
1 polymer ?
#
loop_
_entity_poly.entity_id
_entity_poly.type
_entity_poly.pdbx_seq_one_letter_code
_entity_poly.pdbx_strand_id
1 'polypeptide(L)'
;MEVDSIAPQPQEKIEEIESADLVVAILADLDSESLAAVCNDLQTLEGSPRLAVLQNEKSGAAAHAHAETAEKSTFPFLISRPLLRPDPAGTPALSMFAAYQSVFAAGEKLGARACCVVASKLDNAPPRWICQMAKPMLEKEIDLVLPRYAPHKFEGLMNSSIISPVTRSLYGKRIHNPMGPDLGVSQRLYRKMLGAERNPRLNGIHALASLASAALCANSQVYEVNLGARVYPPTDWANISSLMAQILSPFFLDMERNAVFWQRMRGSVPLPTIGDPVPVPQDTGTLEISRMVEMFQLGNRDLQEIWGLVLPPATLFELRKLSRVPVEEFHMPDELWARIIYDFALAHRLHMITRDHLLKSMTPLYLAWVASYALELEKEKGSGIEQRLERLSAAYESCKSYLVSRWRWPDRFNP
;
A
#
# COMPACT_ATOMS: atom_id res chain seq x y z
N MET A 1 -39.25 -10.68 -36.57
CA MET A 1 -37.90 -11.12 -36.12
C MET A 1 -37.11 -9.82 -36.01
N GLU A 2 -37.20 -9.20 -34.86
CA GLU A 2 -36.41 -8.02 -34.50
C GLU A 2 -35.02 -8.49 -34.13
N VAL A 3 -34.02 -7.91 -34.73
CA VAL A 3 -32.61 -8.15 -34.44
C VAL A 3 -32.32 -7.32 -33.21
N ASP A 4 -32.14 -8.00 -32.04
CA ASP A 4 -31.64 -7.39 -30.85
C ASP A 4 -30.33 -6.66 -31.15
N SER A 5 -30.33 -5.35 -30.99
CA SER A 5 -29.15 -4.52 -31.06
C SER A 5 -28.31 -4.82 -29.83
N ILE A 6 -27.27 -5.63 -30.01
CA ILE A 6 -26.27 -5.92 -29.00
C ILE A 6 -25.57 -4.59 -28.67
N ALA A 7 -25.71 -4.13 -27.42
CA ALA A 7 -24.97 -2.97 -26.94
C ALA A 7 -23.46 -3.18 -27.14
N PRO A 8 -22.72 -2.15 -27.62
CA PRO A 8 -21.30 -2.29 -27.93
C PRO A 8 -20.50 -2.75 -26.70
N GLN A 9 -19.59 -3.69 -26.91
CA GLN A 9 -18.78 -4.23 -25.82
C GLN A 9 -17.82 -3.14 -25.28
N PRO A 10 -17.47 -3.13 -23.97
CA PRO A 10 -16.64 -2.10 -23.35
C PRO A 10 -15.27 -1.86 -24.01
N GLN A 11 -14.77 -2.82 -24.79
CA GLN A 11 -13.54 -2.66 -25.57
C GLN A 11 -13.68 -1.68 -26.75
N GLU A 12 -14.89 -1.51 -27.31
CA GLU A 12 -15.14 -0.65 -28.47
C GLU A 12 -15.07 0.84 -28.10
N LYS A 13 -15.48 1.24 -26.87
CA LYS A 13 -15.44 2.65 -26.45
C LYS A 13 -14.02 3.24 -26.26
N ILE A 14 -13.00 2.42 -25.97
CA ILE A 14 -11.61 2.91 -25.96
C ILE A 14 -11.11 3.17 -27.38
N GLU A 15 -11.72 2.55 -28.39
CA GLU A 15 -11.37 2.75 -29.80
C GLU A 15 -11.88 4.09 -30.34
N GLU A 16 -12.87 4.69 -29.67
CA GLU A 16 -13.35 6.04 -29.99
C GLU A 16 -12.41 7.15 -29.53
N ILE A 17 -11.53 6.87 -28.55
CA ILE A 17 -10.51 7.82 -28.08
C ILE A 17 -9.19 7.50 -28.78
N GLU A 18 -8.82 8.32 -29.77
CA GLU A 18 -7.60 8.11 -30.53
C GLU A 18 -6.32 8.27 -29.69
N SER A 19 -6.32 9.19 -28.72
CA SER A 19 -5.17 9.49 -27.88
C SER A 19 -5.54 10.25 -26.62
N ALA A 20 -4.75 10.09 -25.57
CA ALA A 20 -4.90 10.84 -24.32
C ALA A 20 -3.53 11.28 -23.78
N ASP A 21 -3.47 12.44 -23.14
CA ASP A 21 -2.28 12.89 -22.42
C ASP A 21 -2.26 12.35 -20.98
N LEU A 22 -3.46 12.14 -20.40
CA LEU A 22 -3.66 11.62 -19.06
C LEU A 22 -4.76 10.54 -19.05
N VAL A 23 -4.44 9.39 -18.48
CA VAL A 23 -5.41 8.35 -18.14
C VAL A 23 -5.66 8.38 -16.64
N VAL A 24 -6.90 8.53 -16.22
CA VAL A 24 -7.32 8.47 -14.80
C VAL A 24 -8.22 7.25 -14.61
N ALA A 25 -7.85 6.35 -13.72
CA ALA A 25 -8.68 5.21 -13.35
C ALA A 25 -9.30 5.42 -11.97
N ILE A 26 -10.63 5.39 -11.89
CA ILE A 26 -11.41 5.54 -10.67
C ILE A 26 -11.89 4.16 -10.26
N LEU A 27 -11.23 3.58 -9.27
CA LEU A 27 -11.55 2.29 -8.68
C LEU A 27 -12.42 2.43 -7.41
N ALA A 28 -12.37 3.63 -6.80
CA ALA A 28 -13.21 3.97 -5.66
C ALA A 28 -14.69 3.98 -6.06
N ASP A 29 -15.54 3.54 -5.15
CA ASP A 29 -16.99 3.62 -5.32
C ASP A 29 -17.47 5.05 -5.08
N LEU A 30 -17.60 5.81 -6.17
CA LEU A 30 -18.12 7.18 -6.16
C LEU A 30 -19.58 7.17 -6.62
N ASP A 31 -20.41 8.03 -6.01
CA ASP A 31 -21.73 8.35 -6.53
C ASP A 31 -21.62 9.24 -7.79
N SER A 32 -22.73 9.39 -8.50
CA SER A 32 -22.79 10.13 -9.77
C SER A 32 -22.40 11.61 -9.62
N GLU A 33 -22.72 12.23 -8.48
CA GLU A 33 -22.41 13.62 -8.19
C GLU A 33 -20.90 13.80 -7.97
N SER A 34 -20.29 12.95 -7.14
CA SER A 34 -18.85 12.93 -6.90
C SER A 34 -18.06 12.65 -8.18
N LEU A 35 -18.53 11.72 -9.00
CA LEU A 35 -17.91 11.41 -10.30
C LEU A 35 -17.98 12.61 -11.26
N ALA A 36 -19.13 13.26 -11.37
CA ALA A 36 -19.27 14.46 -12.19
C ALA A 36 -18.36 15.60 -11.71
N ALA A 37 -18.26 15.79 -10.39
CA ALA A 37 -17.34 16.77 -9.79
C ALA A 37 -15.88 16.47 -10.13
N VAL A 38 -15.45 15.20 -10.05
CA VAL A 38 -14.11 14.77 -10.48
C VAL A 38 -13.86 15.08 -11.96
N CYS A 39 -14.80 14.75 -12.84
CA CYS A 39 -14.67 15.01 -14.27
C CYS A 39 -14.60 16.50 -14.58
N ASN A 40 -15.40 17.33 -13.91
CA ASN A 40 -15.33 18.79 -14.03
C ASN A 40 -13.98 19.35 -13.58
N ASP A 41 -13.50 18.90 -12.42
CA ASP A 41 -12.19 19.35 -11.90
C ASP A 41 -11.04 18.95 -12.85
N LEU A 42 -11.08 17.74 -13.41
CA LEU A 42 -10.07 17.30 -14.40
C LEU A 42 -10.04 18.19 -15.66
N GLN A 43 -11.17 18.73 -16.07
CA GLN A 43 -11.23 19.69 -17.20
C GLN A 43 -10.58 21.03 -16.88
N THR A 44 -10.39 21.36 -15.61
CA THR A 44 -9.71 22.61 -15.18
C THR A 44 -8.19 22.51 -15.18
N LEU A 45 -7.62 21.34 -15.51
CA LEU A 45 -6.17 21.16 -15.57
C LEU A 45 -5.54 22.10 -16.60
N GLU A 46 -4.46 22.76 -16.20
CA GLU A 46 -3.73 23.69 -17.06
C GLU A 46 -3.21 23.00 -18.32
N GLY A 47 -3.28 23.69 -19.45
CA GLY A 47 -2.88 23.14 -20.74
C GLY A 47 -3.93 22.26 -21.40
N SER A 48 -5.13 22.13 -20.82
CA SER A 48 -6.26 21.36 -21.36
C SER A 48 -5.82 19.98 -21.90
N PRO A 49 -5.24 19.12 -21.08
CA PRO A 49 -4.76 17.81 -21.53
C PRO A 49 -5.92 16.97 -22.05
N ARG A 50 -5.65 16.17 -23.08
CA ARG A 50 -6.63 15.17 -23.55
C ARG A 50 -6.77 14.10 -22.48
N LEU A 51 -8.00 13.87 -22.03
CA LEU A 51 -8.32 13.00 -20.89
C LEU A 51 -8.92 11.67 -21.37
N ALA A 52 -8.61 10.60 -20.67
CA ALA A 52 -9.37 9.35 -20.67
C ALA A 52 -9.62 8.95 -19.21
N VAL A 53 -10.87 8.92 -18.79
CA VAL A 53 -11.25 8.54 -17.43
C VAL A 53 -11.89 7.16 -17.48
N LEU A 54 -11.28 6.20 -16.79
CA LEU A 54 -11.74 4.83 -16.69
C LEU A 54 -12.42 4.64 -15.34
N GLN A 55 -13.71 4.38 -15.34
CA GLN A 55 -14.48 4.07 -14.15
C GLN A 55 -14.61 2.55 -14.00
N ASN A 56 -14.45 2.04 -12.78
CA ASN A 56 -14.70 0.63 -12.50
C ASN A 56 -16.20 0.33 -12.56
N GLU A 57 -16.57 -0.63 -13.39
CA GLU A 57 -17.94 -1.08 -13.52
C GLU A 57 -18.34 -1.98 -12.35
N LYS A 58 -19.48 -1.69 -11.72
CA LYS A 58 -20.03 -2.53 -10.64
C LYS A 58 -20.56 -3.83 -11.20
N SER A 59 -20.24 -4.94 -10.57
CA SER A 59 -20.79 -6.26 -10.91
C SER A 59 -22.18 -6.44 -10.31
N GLY A 60 -23.15 -7.01 -11.06
CA GLY A 60 -24.47 -7.42 -10.58
C GLY A 60 -25.60 -6.46 -10.92
N ALA A 61 -26.75 -6.55 -10.20
CA ALA A 61 -27.96 -5.76 -10.46
C ALA A 61 -27.77 -4.23 -10.45
N ALA A 62 -26.73 -3.74 -9.77
CA ALA A 62 -26.33 -2.33 -9.81
C ALA A 62 -25.69 -1.93 -11.17
N ALA A 63 -25.22 -2.89 -11.97
CA ALA A 63 -24.63 -2.61 -13.29
C ALA A 63 -25.65 -2.01 -14.26
N HIS A 64 -26.90 -2.48 -14.23
CA HIS A 64 -27.94 -1.98 -15.13
C HIS A 64 -28.31 -0.51 -14.87
N ALA A 65 -28.39 -0.10 -13.59
CA ALA A 65 -28.69 1.28 -13.23
C ALA A 65 -27.54 2.25 -13.61
N HIS A 66 -26.30 1.78 -13.59
CA HIS A 66 -25.13 2.58 -13.99
C HIS A 66 -24.91 2.59 -15.51
N ALA A 67 -25.29 1.53 -16.24
CA ALA A 67 -25.23 1.51 -17.70
C ALA A 67 -26.15 2.58 -18.32
N GLU A 68 -27.35 2.74 -17.78
CA GLU A 68 -28.28 3.83 -18.20
C GLU A 68 -27.72 5.23 -17.89
N THR A 69 -26.91 5.37 -16.84
CA THR A 69 -26.27 6.66 -16.49
C THR A 69 -25.03 6.93 -17.33
N ALA A 70 -24.30 5.89 -17.71
CA ALA A 70 -23.12 6.00 -18.58
C ALA A 70 -23.49 6.38 -20.02
N GLU A 71 -24.63 5.92 -20.55
CA GLU A 71 -25.16 6.33 -21.86
C GLU A 71 -25.54 7.82 -21.91
N LYS A 72 -25.80 8.44 -20.75
CA LYS A 72 -26.11 9.88 -20.61
C LYS A 72 -24.93 10.70 -20.09
N SER A 73 -23.73 10.15 -20.08
CA SER A 73 -22.55 10.89 -19.59
C SER A 73 -22.30 12.12 -20.44
N THR A 74 -22.29 13.29 -19.81
CA THR A 74 -21.95 14.58 -20.40
C THR A 74 -20.46 14.65 -20.77
N PHE A 75 -19.67 13.66 -20.37
CA PHE A 75 -18.21 13.63 -20.53
C PHE A 75 -17.80 12.57 -21.56
N PRO A 76 -17.39 12.96 -22.78
CA PRO A 76 -17.03 12.03 -23.87
C PRO A 76 -15.77 11.20 -23.53
N PHE A 77 -14.95 11.65 -22.59
CA PHE A 77 -13.75 10.97 -22.12
C PHE A 77 -13.97 9.95 -20.98
N LEU A 78 -15.20 9.80 -20.49
CA LEU A 78 -15.53 8.84 -19.42
C LEU A 78 -15.95 7.49 -20.00
N ILE A 79 -15.22 6.44 -19.60
CA ILE A 79 -15.42 5.07 -20.06
C ILE A 79 -15.64 4.16 -18.84
N SER A 80 -16.80 3.50 -18.77
CA SER A 80 -17.06 2.44 -17.79
C SER A 80 -16.53 1.10 -18.30
N ARG A 81 -15.78 0.38 -17.45
CA ARG A 81 -15.28 -0.96 -17.77
C ARG A 81 -14.91 -1.73 -16.51
N PRO A 82 -14.95 -3.07 -16.51
CA PRO A 82 -14.52 -3.88 -15.38
C PRO A 82 -12.99 -3.78 -15.22
N LEU A 83 -12.54 -2.93 -14.27
CA LEU A 83 -11.13 -2.77 -13.93
C LEU A 83 -10.72 -3.74 -12.81
N LEU A 84 -11.57 -3.86 -11.79
CA LEU A 84 -11.38 -4.82 -10.71
C LEU A 84 -11.98 -6.16 -11.11
N ARG A 85 -11.14 -7.15 -11.36
CA ARG A 85 -11.61 -8.51 -11.63
C ARG A 85 -11.71 -9.28 -10.31
N PRO A 86 -12.82 -9.98 -10.04
CA PRO A 86 -12.89 -10.87 -8.91
C PRO A 86 -11.79 -11.94 -9.06
N ASP A 87 -10.90 -12.01 -8.08
CA ASP A 87 -9.95 -13.10 -7.99
C ASP A 87 -10.69 -14.35 -7.47
N PRO A 88 -10.55 -15.52 -8.14
CA PRO A 88 -11.12 -16.77 -7.64
C PRO A 88 -10.67 -17.12 -6.22
N ALA A 89 -9.50 -16.67 -5.80
CA ALA A 89 -8.99 -16.84 -4.44
C ALA A 89 -9.44 -15.76 -3.46
N GLY A 90 -10.23 -14.75 -3.92
CA GLY A 90 -10.72 -13.66 -3.09
C GLY A 90 -9.65 -12.70 -2.58
N THR A 91 -8.53 -12.57 -3.29
CA THR A 91 -7.36 -11.78 -2.86
C THR A 91 -7.44 -10.33 -3.35
N PRO A 92 -7.74 -9.33 -2.50
CA PRO A 92 -7.87 -7.93 -2.92
C PRO A 92 -6.61 -7.38 -3.62
N ALA A 93 -5.44 -7.82 -3.19
CA ALA A 93 -4.17 -7.38 -3.78
C ALA A 93 -4.00 -7.81 -5.25
N LEU A 94 -4.47 -9.01 -5.62
CA LEU A 94 -4.45 -9.48 -7.01
C LEU A 94 -5.41 -8.70 -7.89
N SER A 95 -6.59 -8.38 -7.37
CA SER A 95 -7.59 -7.56 -8.05
C SER A 95 -7.04 -6.16 -8.36
N MET A 96 -6.38 -5.51 -7.39
CA MET A 96 -5.73 -4.20 -7.58
C MET A 96 -4.61 -4.25 -8.61
N PHE A 97 -3.80 -5.30 -8.58
CA PHE A 97 -2.73 -5.48 -9.55
C PHE A 97 -3.27 -5.59 -10.99
N ALA A 98 -4.30 -6.41 -11.21
CA ALA A 98 -4.94 -6.53 -12.51
C ALA A 98 -5.53 -5.20 -13.01
N ALA A 99 -6.06 -4.39 -12.08
CA ALA A 99 -6.53 -3.03 -12.40
C ALA A 99 -5.39 -2.14 -12.87
N TYR A 100 -4.24 -2.11 -12.18
CA TYR A 100 -3.08 -1.32 -12.60
C TYR A 100 -2.55 -1.75 -13.97
N GLN A 101 -2.46 -3.06 -14.24
CA GLN A 101 -2.08 -3.56 -15.57
C GLN A 101 -3.03 -3.06 -16.65
N SER A 102 -4.33 -3.12 -16.40
CA SER A 102 -5.35 -2.65 -17.33
C SER A 102 -5.24 -1.14 -17.61
N VAL A 103 -4.94 -0.36 -16.59
CA VAL A 103 -4.76 1.10 -16.69
C VAL A 103 -3.48 1.45 -17.45
N PHE A 104 -2.38 0.78 -17.14
CA PHE A 104 -1.11 1.03 -17.82
C PHE A 104 -1.14 0.58 -19.28
N ALA A 105 -1.82 -0.53 -19.59
CA ALA A 105 -2.05 -0.97 -20.96
C ALA A 105 -2.92 0.03 -21.74
N ALA A 106 -3.96 0.59 -21.12
CA ALA A 106 -4.74 1.67 -21.72
C ALA A 106 -3.88 2.93 -21.94
N GLY A 107 -3.04 3.29 -20.97
CA GLY A 107 -2.09 4.39 -21.12
C GLY A 107 -1.12 4.19 -22.27
N GLU A 108 -0.60 2.97 -22.45
CA GLU A 108 0.28 2.64 -23.58
C GLU A 108 -0.46 2.72 -24.91
N LYS A 109 -1.68 2.18 -25.01
CA LYS A 109 -2.52 2.22 -26.23
C LYS A 109 -2.85 3.65 -26.64
N LEU A 110 -3.19 4.52 -25.68
CA LEU A 110 -3.56 5.91 -25.90
C LEU A 110 -2.36 6.87 -26.02
N GLY A 111 -1.15 6.38 -25.80
CA GLY A 111 0.06 7.20 -25.80
C GLY A 111 0.16 8.19 -24.64
N ALA A 112 -0.48 7.88 -23.52
CA ALA A 112 -0.60 8.80 -22.38
C ALA A 112 0.76 9.14 -21.75
N ARG A 113 0.95 10.41 -21.40
CA ARG A 113 2.14 10.91 -20.68
C ARG A 113 2.15 10.46 -19.22
N ALA A 114 0.94 10.28 -18.64
CA ALA A 114 0.78 9.84 -17.27
C ALA A 114 -0.49 9.01 -17.08
N CYS A 115 -0.47 8.14 -16.06
CA CYS A 115 -1.63 7.43 -15.54
C CYS A 115 -1.81 7.75 -14.07
N CYS A 116 -3.04 8.05 -13.64
CA CYS A 116 -3.45 8.17 -12.25
C CYS A 116 -4.41 7.03 -11.89
N VAL A 117 -4.22 6.42 -10.73
CA VAL A 117 -5.16 5.45 -10.17
C VAL A 117 -5.68 5.99 -8.84
N VAL A 118 -7.00 5.92 -8.69
CA VAL A 118 -7.75 6.42 -7.54
C VAL A 118 -8.60 5.28 -7.02
N ALA A 119 -8.19 4.70 -5.90
CA ALA A 119 -8.85 3.55 -5.30
C ALA A 119 -9.38 3.83 -3.89
N SER A 120 -8.88 4.89 -3.25
CA SER A 120 -9.31 5.27 -1.91
C SER A 120 -10.52 6.20 -1.94
N LYS A 121 -11.41 6.02 -0.97
CA LYS A 121 -12.41 7.02 -0.60
C LYS A 121 -11.78 7.91 0.46
N LEU A 122 -11.80 9.23 0.23
CA LEU A 122 -11.33 10.22 1.19
C LEU A 122 -12.51 10.84 1.91
N ASP A 123 -12.39 11.07 3.23
CA ASP A 123 -13.40 11.72 4.02
C ASP A 123 -13.33 13.25 3.81
N ASN A 124 -14.49 13.85 3.53
CA ASN A 124 -14.62 15.31 3.33
C ASN A 124 -13.60 15.94 2.34
N ALA A 125 -12.96 15.15 1.51
CA ALA A 125 -12.01 15.68 0.53
C ALA A 125 -12.74 16.15 -0.73
N PRO A 126 -12.50 17.38 -1.19
CA PRO A 126 -13.00 17.82 -2.47
C PRO A 126 -12.38 16.96 -3.59
N PRO A 127 -13.08 16.75 -4.72
CA PRO A 127 -12.58 15.98 -5.87
C PRO A 127 -11.22 16.45 -6.41
N ARG A 128 -10.81 17.65 -6.08
CA ARG A 128 -9.54 18.30 -6.47
C ARG A 128 -8.28 17.52 -6.16
N TRP A 129 -8.31 16.58 -5.20
CA TRP A 129 -7.12 15.80 -4.84
C TRP A 129 -6.62 14.93 -6.00
N ILE A 130 -7.51 14.51 -6.92
CA ILE A 130 -7.11 13.78 -8.13
C ILE A 130 -6.28 14.68 -9.03
N CYS A 131 -6.70 15.94 -9.22
CA CYS A 131 -5.93 16.93 -9.95
C CYS A 131 -4.58 17.21 -9.28
N GLN A 132 -4.52 17.22 -7.94
CA GLN A 132 -3.27 17.39 -7.20
C GLN A 132 -2.28 16.26 -7.48
N MET A 133 -2.76 15.02 -7.70
CA MET A 133 -1.90 13.92 -8.12
C MET A 133 -1.48 14.00 -9.59
N ALA A 134 -2.39 14.39 -10.48
CA ALA A 134 -2.17 14.41 -11.93
C ALA A 134 -1.28 15.59 -12.39
N LYS A 135 -1.54 16.78 -11.86
CA LYS A 135 -0.87 18.03 -12.27
C LYS A 135 0.65 17.93 -12.23
N PRO A 136 1.30 17.45 -11.15
CA PRO A 136 2.75 17.38 -11.08
C PRO A 136 3.40 16.52 -12.15
N MET A 137 2.72 15.46 -12.60
CA MET A 137 3.24 14.58 -13.65
C MET A 137 3.14 15.15 -15.04
N LEU A 138 2.17 16.03 -15.28
CA LEU A 138 1.98 16.69 -16.56
C LEU A 138 2.90 17.90 -16.71
N GLU A 139 3.15 18.65 -15.65
CA GLU A 139 3.91 19.89 -15.63
C GLU A 139 5.39 19.72 -15.30
N LYS A 140 5.70 18.71 -14.50
CA LYS A 140 7.07 18.42 -14.03
C LYS A 140 7.44 17.01 -14.47
N GLU A 141 8.70 16.75 -14.71
CA GLU A 141 9.18 15.41 -15.07
C GLU A 141 9.21 14.45 -13.85
N ILE A 142 8.06 14.33 -13.16
CA ILE A 142 7.90 13.42 -12.01
C ILE A 142 7.50 12.05 -12.54
N ASP A 143 8.15 11.00 -12.01
CA ASP A 143 7.90 9.64 -12.43
C ASP A 143 6.82 8.94 -11.62
N LEU A 144 6.80 9.22 -10.31
CA LEU A 144 5.88 8.59 -9.37
C LEU A 144 5.39 9.61 -8.36
N VAL A 145 4.08 9.69 -8.23
CA VAL A 145 3.39 10.45 -7.19
C VAL A 145 2.69 9.46 -6.27
N LEU A 146 3.00 9.52 -4.98
CA LEU A 146 2.42 8.68 -3.94
C LEU A 146 1.54 9.50 -3.00
N PRO A 147 0.49 8.92 -2.43
CA PRO A 147 -0.37 9.60 -1.49
C PRO A 147 0.32 9.74 -0.12
N ARG A 148 0.13 10.88 0.51
CA ARG A 148 0.34 11.07 1.94
C ARG A 148 -1.01 11.36 2.58
N TYR A 149 -1.58 10.36 3.24
CA TYR A 149 -2.81 10.52 4.00
C TYR A 149 -2.52 11.05 5.40
N ALA A 150 -3.50 11.70 6.01
CA ALA A 150 -3.45 11.98 7.43
C ALA A 150 -3.36 10.65 8.21
N PRO A 151 -2.47 10.55 9.20
CA PRO A 151 -2.30 9.29 9.94
C PRO A 151 -3.56 8.97 10.73
N HIS A 152 -4.00 7.73 10.66
CA HIS A 152 -5.10 7.21 11.45
C HIS A 152 -4.57 6.54 12.72
N LYS A 153 -5.32 6.65 13.84
CA LYS A 153 -4.86 6.14 15.14
C LYS A 153 -4.68 4.63 15.14
N PHE A 154 -5.65 3.90 14.61
CA PHE A 154 -5.69 2.44 14.69
C PHE A 154 -5.86 1.72 13.35
N GLU A 155 -6.11 2.46 12.25
CA GLU A 155 -6.23 1.87 10.93
C GLU A 155 -4.95 2.05 10.11
N GLY A 156 -4.73 1.15 9.17
CA GLY A 156 -3.52 1.16 8.34
C GLY A 156 -2.23 0.84 9.09
N LEU A 157 -2.31 0.24 10.31
CA LEU A 157 -1.16 0.00 11.17
C LEU A 157 -0.11 -0.93 10.55
N MET A 158 -0.48 -1.85 9.65
CA MET A 158 0.49 -2.68 8.95
C MET A 158 1.40 -1.83 8.04
N ASN A 159 0.83 -0.82 7.37
CA ASN A 159 1.63 0.12 6.60
C ASN A 159 2.56 0.93 7.51
N SER A 160 2.02 1.54 8.56
CA SER A 160 2.77 2.46 9.42
C SER A 160 3.74 1.76 10.38
N SER A 161 3.52 0.47 10.71
CA SER A 161 4.39 -0.28 11.62
C SER A 161 5.42 -1.17 10.93
N ILE A 162 5.21 -1.53 9.67
CA ILE A 162 6.09 -2.45 8.95
C ILE A 162 6.52 -1.86 7.61
N ILE A 163 5.57 -1.60 6.70
CA ILE A 163 5.88 -1.34 5.29
C ILE A 163 6.63 -0.02 5.13
N SER A 164 6.09 1.09 5.65
CA SER A 164 6.71 2.41 5.57
C SER A 164 8.06 2.47 6.30
N PRO A 165 8.20 2.02 7.57
CA PRO A 165 9.48 2.04 8.27
C PRO A 165 10.57 1.18 7.61
N VAL A 166 10.21 -0.03 7.13
CA VAL A 166 11.15 -0.88 6.40
C VAL A 166 11.56 -0.23 5.08
N THR A 167 10.60 0.29 4.30
CA THR A 167 10.90 0.99 3.04
C THR A 167 11.85 2.17 3.28
N ARG A 168 11.58 2.98 4.30
CA ARG A 168 12.45 4.09 4.71
C ARG A 168 13.86 3.63 5.04
N SER A 169 13.99 2.63 5.90
CA SER A 169 15.28 2.07 6.31
C SER A 169 16.06 1.49 5.13
N LEU A 170 15.39 0.77 4.24
CA LEU A 170 16.05 0.07 3.14
C LEU A 170 16.38 0.98 1.96
N TYR A 171 15.44 1.81 1.52
CA TYR A 171 15.61 2.59 0.29
C TYR A 171 16.04 4.04 0.53
N GLY A 172 16.17 4.45 1.79
CA GLY A 172 16.71 5.78 2.14
C GLY A 172 15.78 6.93 1.78
N LYS A 173 14.47 6.67 1.65
CA LYS A 173 13.45 7.69 1.39
C LYS A 173 12.29 7.54 2.38
N ARG A 174 11.85 8.67 2.94
CA ARG A 174 10.73 8.72 3.89
C ARG A 174 9.43 8.74 3.09
N ILE A 175 8.87 7.56 2.85
CA ILE A 175 7.60 7.37 2.14
C ILE A 175 6.56 6.91 3.15
N HIS A 176 5.43 7.63 3.21
CA HIS A 176 4.35 7.30 4.16
C HIS A 176 3.49 6.13 3.68
N ASN A 177 3.23 6.03 2.37
CA ASN A 177 2.38 4.98 1.81
C ASN A 177 3.03 4.35 0.56
N PRO A 178 4.12 3.56 0.70
CA PRO A 178 4.84 3.00 -0.43
C PRO A 178 4.04 1.96 -1.22
N MET A 179 3.03 1.36 -0.60
CA MET A 179 2.07 0.42 -1.21
C MET A 179 0.65 1.00 -1.18
N GLY A 180 0.51 2.31 -1.22
CA GLY A 180 -0.80 2.96 -1.27
C GLY A 180 -1.57 2.55 -2.54
N PRO A 181 -2.91 2.42 -2.45
CA PRO A 181 -3.72 2.04 -3.61
C PRO A 181 -3.88 3.17 -4.61
N ASP A 182 -3.65 4.42 -4.20
CA ASP A 182 -3.67 5.58 -5.07
C ASP A 182 -2.26 5.90 -5.53
N LEU A 183 -2.10 6.23 -6.79
CA LEU A 183 -0.81 6.59 -7.35
C LEU A 183 -0.94 7.34 -8.68
N GLY A 184 0.08 8.15 -8.96
CA GLY A 184 0.31 8.72 -10.27
C GLY A 184 1.63 8.22 -10.85
N VAL A 185 1.64 7.82 -12.11
CA VAL A 185 2.81 7.20 -12.77
C VAL A 185 3.04 7.82 -14.13
N SER A 186 4.30 8.21 -14.41
CA SER A 186 4.71 8.71 -15.75
C SER A 186 4.76 7.59 -16.78
N GLN A 187 4.69 7.98 -18.06
CA GLN A 187 4.85 7.07 -19.20
C GLN A 187 6.14 6.24 -19.10
N ARG A 188 7.24 6.86 -18.70
CA ARG A 188 8.53 6.21 -18.55
C ARG A 188 8.47 5.07 -17.53
N LEU A 189 7.79 5.28 -16.41
CA LEU A 189 7.72 4.30 -15.33
C LEU A 189 6.69 3.20 -15.63
N TYR A 190 5.49 3.53 -16.09
CA TYR A 190 4.49 2.48 -16.36
C TYR A 190 4.90 1.57 -17.54
N ARG A 191 5.55 2.09 -18.59
CA ARG A 191 6.13 1.25 -19.66
C ARG A 191 7.18 0.28 -19.15
N LYS A 192 8.02 0.75 -18.22
CA LYS A 192 9.02 -0.12 -17.56
C LYS A 192 8.34 -1.24 -16.78
N MET A 193 7.23 -0.94 -16.08
CA MET A 193 6.46 -1.93 -15.34
C MET A 193 5.82 -2.96 -16.28
N LEU A 194 5.16 -2.52 -17.35
CA LEU A 194 4.59 -3.42 -18.37
C LEU A 194 5.67 -4.30 -19.04
N GLY A 195 6.85 -3.76 -19.28
CA GLY A 195 7.98 -4.50 -19.83
C GLY A 195 8.52 -5.56 -18.88
N ALA A 196 8.56 -5.26 -17.58
CA ALA A 196 8.99 -6.20 -16.56
C ALA A 196 8.02 -7.39 -16.38
N GLU A 197 6.74 -7.16 -16.58
CA GLU A 197 5.68 -8.18 -16.45
C GLU A 197 5.69 -9.21 -17.59
N ARG A 198 6.17 -8.84 -18.75
CA ARG A 198 6.41 -9.80 -19.85
C ARG A 198 7.49 -10.84 -19.49
N ASN A 199 8.14 -10.67 -18.34
CA ASN A 199 9.07 -11.66 -17.80
C ASN A 199 8.31 -12.67 -16.91
N PRO A 200 8.21 -13.97 -17.31
CA PRO A 200 7.45 -14.99 -16.57
C PRO A 200 7.92 -15.23 -15.12
N ARG A 201 9.10 -14.71 -14.76
CA ARG A 201 9.66 -14.78 -13.40
C ARG A 201 9.11 -13.73 -12.45
N LEU A 202 8.32 -12.78 -12.95
CA LEU A 202 7.70 -11.71 -12.18
C LEU A 202 6.19 -12.00 -12.11
N ASN A 203 5.77 -12.82 -11.15
CA ASN A 203 4.34 -13.04 -10.90
C ASN A 203 3.68 -11.75 -10.40
N GLY A 204 2.47 -11.47 -10.92
CA GLY A 204 1.75 -10.20 -10.83
C GLY A 204 1.63 -9.49 -9.48
N ILE A 205 1.50 -10.21 -8.37
CA ILE A 205 1.39 -9.64 -7.01
C ILE A 205 2.65 -8.82 -6.63
N HIS A 206 3.80 -9.19 -7.19
CA HIS A 206 5.07 -8.56 -6.83
C HIS A 206 5.22 -7.14 -7.38
N ALA A 207 4.48 -6.79 -8.43
CA ALA A 207 4.63 -5.48 -9.05
C ALA A 207 4.03 -4.35 -8.21
N LEU A 208 2.95 -4.57 -7.46
CA LEU A 208 2.40 -3.55 -6.54
C LEU A 208 3.35 -3.21 -5.40
N ALA A 209 3.89 -4.25 -4.75
CA ALA A 209 4.90 -4.08 -3.72
C ALA A 209 6.17 -3.42 -4.27
N SER A 210 6.45 -3.66 -5.56
CA SER A 210 7.68 -3.25 -6.22
C SER A 210 7.61 -1.89 -6.90
N LEU A 211 6.45 -1.23 -7.03
CA LEU A 211 6.34 0.02 -7.79
C LEU A 211 7.21 1.13 -7.18
N ALA A 212 7.04 1.38 -5.88
CA ALA A 212 7.82 2.40 -5.18
C ALA A 212 9.30 2.03 -5.14
N SER A 213 9.64 0.78 -4.79
CA SER A 213 11.02 0.30 -4.75
C SER A 213 11.68 0.30 -6.13
N ALA A 214 10.96 -0.08 -7.19
CA ALA A 214 11.47 -0.02 -8.55
C ALA A 214 11.77 1.42 -9.00
N ALA A 215 10.90 2.38 -8.64
CA ALA A 215 11.14 3.79 -8.91
C ALA A 215 12.40 4.29 -8.17
N LEU A 216 12.52 3.93 -6.87
CA LEU A 216 13.67 4.32 -6.04
C LEU A 216 14.98 3.70 -6.54
N CYS A 217 14.97 2.41 -6.87
CA CYS A 217 16.14 1.71 -7.41
C CYS A 217 16.56 2.25 -8.80
N ALA A 218 15.60 2.81 -9.57
CA ALA A 218 15.87 3.45 -10.85
C ALA A 218 16.28 4.92 -10.73
N ASN A 219 16.40 5.44 -9.49
CA ASN A 219 16.64 6.86 -9.22
C ASN A 219 15.61 7.79 -9.91
N SER A 220 14.35 7.34 -9.95
CA SER A 220 13.24 8.11 -10.52
C SER A 220 12.86 9.27 -9.62
N GLN A 221 12.21 10.29 -10.21
CA GLN A 221 11.67 11.42 -9.46
C GLN A 221 10.38 11.00 -8.76
N VAL A 222 10.45 10.82 -7.43
CA VAL A 222 9.32 10.40 -6.59
C VAL A 222 8.91 11.53 -5.67
N TYR A 223 7.61 11.82 -5.64
CA TYR A 223 6.99 12.87 -4.82
C TYR A 223 5.86 12.30 -4.00
N GLU A 224 5.53 12.95 -2.90
CA GLU A 224 4.30 12.71 -2.17
C GLU A 224 3.32 13.86 -2.36
N VAL A 225 2.02 13.56 -2.27
CA VAL A 225 0.94 14.55 -2.29
C VAL A 225 0.09 14.37 -1.04
N ASN A 226 -0.10 15.46 -0.27
CA ASN A 226 -1.01 15.46 0.87
C ASN A 226 -2.46 15.39 0.40
N LEU A 227 -3.18 14.32 0.71
CA LEU A 227 -4.52 14.05 0.21
C LEU A 227 -5.63 14.10 1.27
N GLY A 228 -5.32 14.29 2.52
CA GLY A 228 -6.34 14.29 3.56
C GLY A 228 -6.52 12.96 4.27
N ALA A 229 -7.67 12.81 4.96
CA ALA A 229 -8.00 11.61 5.70
C ALA A 229 -8.59 10.55 4.76
N ARG A 230 -7.95 9.39 4.73
CA ARG A 230 -8.48 8.23 4.02
C ARG A 230 -9.57 7.56 4.85
N VAL A 231 -10.68 7.20 4.22
CA VAL A 231 -11.68 6.30 4.82
C VAL A 231 -11.17 4.87 4.75
N TYR A 232 -10.82 4.30 5.88
CA TYR A 232 -10.43 2.90 5.99
C TYR A 232 -11.66 2.04 6.26
N PRO A 233 -11.78 0.88 5.61
CA PRO A 233 -12.70 -0.14 6.13
C PRO A 233 -12.20 -0.57 7.52
N PRO A 234 -13.11 -0.90 8.46
CA PRO A 234 -12.71 -1.42 9.76
C PRO A 234 -11.76 -2.61 9.62
N THR A 235 -10.68 -2.62 10.42
CA THR A 235 -9.72 -3.71 10.38
C THR A 235 -10.38 -5.01 10.82
N ASP A 236 -10.38 -6.01 9.95
CA ASP A 236 -10.87 -7.36 10.26
C ASP A 236 -9.81 -8.13 11.08
N TRP A 237 -9.86 -7.95 12.39
CA TRP A 237 -8.92 -8.60 13.31
C TRP A 237 -9.05 -10.12 13.32
N ALA A 238 -10.20 -10.68 12.93
CA ALA A 238 -10.39 -12.12 12.84
C ALA A 238 -9.59 -12.72 11.67
N ASN A 239 -9.45 -11.99 10.57
CA ASN A 239 -8.74 -12.42 9.38
C ASN A 239 -7.37 -11.75 9.19
N ILE A 240 -6.88 -11.05 10.22
CA ILE A 240 -5.61 -10.29 10.13
C ILE A 240 -4.43 -11.17 9.73
N SER A 241 -4.40 -12.44 10.14
CA SER A 241 -3.36 -13.40 9.79
C SER A 241 -3.27 -13.64 8.28
N SER A 242 -4.40 -13.80 7.62
CA SER A 242 -4.48 -13.97 6.17
C SER A 242 -4.07 -12.69 5.43
N LEU A 243 -4.54 -11.54 5.91
CA LEU A 243 -4.20 -10.23 5.34
C LEU A 243 -2.69 -9.96 5.44
N MET A 244 -2.08 -10.26 6.60
CA MET A 244 -0.63 -10.14 6.78
C MET A 244 0.14 -11.00 5.78
N ALA A 245 -0.25 -12.26 5.59
CA ALA A 245 0.40 -13.15 4.65
C ALA A 245 0.32 -12.63 3.21
N GLN A 246 -0.84 -12.12 2.80
CA GLN A 246 -1.07 -11.56 1.47
C GLN A 246 -0.23 -10.30 1.19
N ILE A 247 -0.05 -9.43 2.17
CA ILE A 247 0.66 -8.17 2.01
C ILE A 247 2.17 -8.35 2.19
N LEU A 248 2.59 -9.07 3.23
CA LEU A 248 4.00 -9.16 3.58
C LEU A 248 4.79 -10.15 2.72
N SER A 249 4.15 -11.18 2.16
CA SER A 249 4.88 -12.11 1.28
C SER A 249 5.45 -11.42 0.04
N PRO A 250 4.68 -10.68 -0.77
CA PRO A 250 5.23 -9.93 -1.90
C PRO A 250 6.19 -8.83 -1.47
N PHE A 251 5.97 -8.20 -0.32
CA PHE A 251 6.86 -7.17 0.21
C PHE A 251 8.25 -7.74 0.58
N PHE A 252 8.32 -8.88 1.25
CA PHE A 252 9.59 -9.52 1.58
C PHE A 252 10.32 -10.07 0.36
N LEU A 253 9.58 -10.51 -0.67
CA LEU A 253 10.18 -10.87 -1.96
C LEU A 253 10.78 -9.66 -2.68
N ASP A 254 10.15 -8.50 -2.60
CA ASP A 254 10.70 -7.27 -3.15
C ASP A 254 11.99 -6.87 -2.40
N MET A 255 12.02 -6.99 -1.07
CA MET A 255 13.23 -6.81 -0.27
C MET A 255 14.36 -7.74 -0.75
N GLU A 256 14.06 -9.02 -1.00
CA GLU A 256 15.03 -10.00 -1.48
C GLU A 256 15.63 -9.59 -2.83
N ARG A 257 14.79 -9.21 -3.78
CA ARG A 257 15.21 -8.79 -5.14
C ARG A 257 16.10 -7.57 -5.13
N ASN A 258 15.84 -6.64 -4.25
CA ASN A 258 16.56 -5.36 -4.19
C ASN A 258 17.72 -5.37 -3.17
N ALA A 259 18.14 -6.54 -2.69
CA ALA A 259 19.14 -6.65 -1.61
C ALA A 259 20.47 -5.98 -1.94
N VAL A 260 20.93 -6.05 -3.18
CA VAL A 260 22.17 -5.39 -3.62
C VAL A 260 22.07 -3.86 -3.52
N PHE A 261 20.90 -3.31 -3.79
CA PHE A 261 20.66 -1.87 -3.70
C PHE A 261 20.61 -1.41 -2.24
N TRP A 262 19.69 -1.95 -1.45
CA TRP A 262 19.42 -1.42 -0.13
C TRP A 262 20.53 -1.68 0.90
N GLN A 263 21.38 -2.70 0.71
CA GLN A 263 22.54 -2.91 1.59
C GLN A 263 23.57 -1.77 1.50
N ARG A 264 23.56 -0.99 0.42
CA ARG A 264 24.45 0.15 0.21
C ARG A 264 23.88 1.47 0.73
N MET A 265 22.56 1.54 0.88
CA MET A 265 21.87 2.76 1.32
C MET A 265 22.13 3.03 2.80
N ARG A 266 22.37 4.29 3.15
CA ARG A 266 22.58 4.75 4.53
C ARG A 266 21.72 5.97 4.81
N GLY A 267 21.04 5.96 5.95
CA GLY A 267 20.14 7.02 6.36
C GLY A 267 18.93 7.19 5.44
N SER A 268 18.09 8.15 5.72
CA SER A 268 16.94 8.51 4.89
C SER A 268 16.77 10.02 4.75
N VAL A 269 16.19 10.42 3.63
CA VAL A 269 15.82 11.81 3.36
C VAL A 269 14.33 11.90 3.07
N PRO A 270 13.66 13.01 3.46
CA PRO A 270 12.27 13.22 3.11
C PRO A 270 12.10 13.30 1.59
N LEU A 271 10.92 12.93 1.12
CA LEU A 271 10.51 13.20 -0.26
C LEU A 271 9.97 14.64 -0.38
N PRO A 272 10.11 15.26 -1.56
CA PRO A 272 9.35 16.46 -1.87
C PRO A 272 7.86 16.18 -1.75
N THR A 273 7.13 17.04 -1.04
CA THR A 273 5.69 16.86 -0.79
C THR A 273 4.94 18.05 -1.36
N ILE A 274 3.81 17.79 -2.02
CA ILE A 274 2.92 18.76 -2.63
C ILE A 274 1.65 18.86 -1.80
N GLY A 275 1.12 20.07 -1.66
CA GLY A 275 -0.07 20.39 -0.84
C GLY A 275 0.25 20.57 0.63
N ASP A 276 -0.70 21.23 1.33
CA ASP A 276 -0.56 21.51 2.75
C ASP A 276 -0.79 20.25 3.61
N PRO A 277 -0.16 20.18 4.80
CA PRO A 277 -0.43 19.12 5.74
C PRO A 277 -1.92 19.07 6.11
N VAL A 278 -2.49 17.88 6.12
CA VAL A 278 -3.90 17.70 6.46
C VAL A 278 -4.03 17.39 7.96
N PRO A 279 -5.01 18.00 8.65
CA PRO A 279 -5.26 17.70 10.06
C PRO A 279 -5.55 16.22 10.29
N VAL A 280 -5.03 15.68 11.38
CA VAL A 280 -5.32 14.32 11.82
C VAL A 280 -6.80 14.23 12.22
N PRO A 281 -7.60 13.29 11.67
CA PRO A 281 -8.97 13.11 12.09
C PRO A 281 -9.03 12.75 13.57
N GLN A 282 -10.08 13.23 14.26
CA GLN A 282 -10.38 12.75 15.61
C GLN A 282 -10.92 11.33 15.50
N ASP A 283 -10.10 10.37 15.87
CA ASP A 283 -10.48 8.96 15.85
C ASP A 283 -10.99 8.51 17.21
N THR A 284 -12.16 7.91 17.20
CA THR A 284 -12.83 7.37 18.39
C THR A 284 -12.73 5.85 18.48
N GLY A 285 -11.97 5.20 17.60
CA GLY A 285 -11.81 3.75 17.58
C GLY A 285 -11.22 3.22 18.90
N THR A 286 -11.70 2.07 19.36
CA THR A 286 -11.17 1.34 20.53
C THR A 286 -10.66 -0.02 20.09
N LEU A 287 -9.58 -0.49 20.76
CA LEU A 287 -9.00 -1.81 20.54
C LEU A 287 -9.21 -2.69 21.78
N GLU A 288 -9.39 -3.98 21.57
CA GLU A 288 -9.43 -4.99 22.65
C GLU A 288 -8.01 -5.34 23.10
N ILE A 289 -7.33 -4.39 23.77
CA ILE A 289 -5.90 -4.49 24.12
C ILE A 289 -5.61 -5.75 24.91
N SER A 290 -6.42 -6.04 25.96
CA SER A 290 -6.23 -7.23 26.81
C SER A 290 -6.25 -8.52 26.00
N ARG A 291 -7.19 -8.63 25.07
CA ARG A 291 -7.28 -9.79 24.16
C ARG A 291 -6.06 -9.91 23.25
N MET A 292 -5.54 -8.79 22.74
CA MET A 292 -4.32 -8.80 21.92
C MET A 292 -3.11 -9.29 22.71
N VAL A 293 -2.95 -8.86 23.95
CA VAL A 293 -1.88 -9.33 24.86
C VAL A 293 -2.05 -10.81 25.19
N GLU A 294 -3.28 -11.28 25.46
CA GLU A 294 -3.58 -12.69 25.69
C GLU A 294 -3.21 -13.55 24.48
N MET A 295 -3.55 -13.11 23.27
CA MET A 295 -3.18 -13.80 22.02
C MET A 295 -1.66 -13.87 21.83
N PHE A 296 -0.93 -12.83 22.21
CA PHE A 296 0.54 -12.86 22.23
C PHE A 296 1.08 -13.86 23.27
N GLN A 297 0.55 -13.87 24.49
CA GLN A 297 0.96 -14.81 25.53
C GLN A 297 0.70 -16.27 25.12
N LEU A 298 -0.45 -16.53 24.49
CA LEU A 298 -0.79 -17.83 23.92
C LEU A 298 0.20 -18.21 22.79
N GLY A 299 0.47 -17.29 21.87
CA GLY A 299 1.44 -17.50 20.78
C GLY A 299 2.85 -17.77 21.32
N ASN A 300 3.28 -17.05 22.36
CA ASN A 300 4.59 -17.29 22.99
C ASN A 300 4.69 -18.69 23.63
N ARG A 301 3.58 -19.30 24.07
CA ARG A 301 3.53 -20.67 24.56
C ARG A 301 3.51 -21.69 23.43
N ASP A 302 2.66 -21.47 22.40
CA ASP A 302 2.29 -22.50 21.45
C ASP A 302 3.14 -22.47 20.16
N LEU A 303 3.81 -21.34 19.86
CA LEU A 303 4.63 -21.16 18.66
C LEU A 303 6.14 -21.13 18.91
N GLN A 304 6.59 -21.60 20.10
CA GLN A 304 8.01 -21.57 20.49
C GLN A 304 8.92 -22.31 19.50
N GLU A 305 8.48 -23.44 18.95
CA GLU A 305 9.26 -24.21 17.99
C GLU A 305 9.43 -23.44 16.69
N ILE A 306 8.34 -22.84 16.19
CA ILE A 306 8.36 -22.05 14.95
C ILE A 306 9.22 -20.80 15.15
N TRP A 307 9.01 -20.05 16.23
CA TRP A 307 9.80 -18.85 16.52
C TRP A 307 11.27 -19.21 16.79
N GLY A 308 11.56 -20.38 17.37
CA GLY A 308 12.93 -20.86 17.57
C GLY A 308 13.69 -21.16 16.27
N LEU A 309 13.00 -21.40 15.16
CA LEU A 309 13.61 -21.50 13.84
C LEU A 309 13.93 -20.14 13.23
N VAL A 310 13.17 -19.10 13.58
CA VAL A 310 13.18 -17.79 12.93
C VAL A 310 13.98 -16.76 13.73
N LEU A 311 13.75 -16.71 15.05
CA LEU A 311 14.25 -15.66 15.93
C LEU A 311 15.51 -16.10 16.69
N PRO A 312 16.48 -15.22 16.88
CA PRO A 312 17.65 -15.50 17.72
C PRO A 312 17.27 -15.76 19.18
N PRO A 313 18.11 -16.51 19.94
CA PRO A 313 17.87 -16.78 21.36
C PRO A 313 17.65 -15.52 22.22
N ALA A 314 18.38 -14.43 21.94
CA ALA A 314 18.20 -13.16 22.63
C ALA A 314 16.79 -12.59 22.44
N THR A 315 16.29 -12.57 21.21
CA THR A 315 14.91 -12.12 20.90
C THR A 315 13.87 -13.00 21.58
N LEU A 316 14.05 -14.32 21.54
CA LEU A 316 13.15 -15.26 22.24
C LEU A 316 13.12 -15.02 23.75
N PHE A 317 14.26 -14.69 24.34
CA PHE A 317 14.36 -14.39 25.76
C PHE A 317 13.61 -13.09 26.11
N GLU A 318 13.75 -12.05 25.28
CA GLU A 318 12.99 -10.80 25.44
C GLU A 318 11.49 -11.04 25.32
N LEU A 319 11.02 -11.84 24.35
CA LEU A 319 9.61 -12.20 24.20
C LEU A 319 9.07 -12.99 25.40
N ARG A 320 9.85 -13.92 25.95
CA ARG A 320 9.48 -14.65 27.17
C ARG A 320 9.35 -13.75 28.40
N LYS A 321 10.20 -12.72 28.51
CA LYS A 321 10.04 -11.72 29.57
C LYS A 321 8.77 -10.90 29.35
N LEU A 322 8.57 -10.41 28.12
CA LEU A 322 7.41 -9.60 27.77
C LEU A 322 6.09 -10.34 27.98
N SER A 323 6.03 -11.66 27.73
CA SER A 323 4.80 -12.45 27.92
C SER A 323 4.36 -12.61 29.38
N ARG A 324 5.20 -12.19 30.35
CA ARG A 324 4.89 -12.23 31.79
C ARG A 324 4.50 -10.87 32.36
N VAL A 325 4.57 -9.82 31.55
CA VAL A 325 4.27 -8.45 31.96
C VAL A 325 2.74 -8.28 31.99
N PRO A 326 2.17 -7.66 33.05
CA PRO A 326 0.76 -7.29 33.09
C PRO A 326 0.38 -6.34 31.94
N VAL A 327 -0.90 -6.33 31.56
CA VAL A 327 -1.39 -5.54 30.43
C VAL A 327 -1.11 -4.04 30.61
N GLU A 328 -1.25 -3.53 31.85
CA GLU A 328 -1.08 -2.11 32.17
C GLU A 328 0.37 -1.63 32.00
N GLU A 329 1.32 -2.54 32.13
CA GLU A 329 2.76 -2.29 31.99
C GLU A 329 3.32 -2.81 30.67
N PHE A 330 2.46 -3.39 29.82
CA PHE A 330 2.88 -4.03 28.59
C PHE A 330 3.47 -3.01 27.63
N HIS A 331 4.74 -3.23 27.27
CA HIS A 331 5.47 -2.38 26.34
C HIS A 331 6.45 -3.21 25.51
N MET A 332 6.25 -3.25 24.18
CA MET A 332 7.16 -3.86 23.22
C MET A 332 8.12 -2.80 22.68
N PRO A 333 9.43 -2.86 22.96
CA PRO A 333 10.39 -1.89 22.42
C PRO A 333 10.41 -1.88 20.90
N ASP A 334 10.54 -0.70 20.29
CA ASP A 334 10.55 -0.53 18.84
C ASP A 334 11.70 -1.27 18.16
N GLU A 335 12.87 -1.33 18.80
CA GLU A 335 14.03 -2.06 18.30
C GLU A 335 13.79 -3.58 18.32
N LEU A 336 13.06 -4.08 19.32
CA LEU A 336 12.65 -5.48 19.37
C LEU A 336 11.72 -5.80 18.20
N TRP A 337 10.71 -4.97 17.97
CA TRP A 337 9.80 -5.12 16.84
C TRP A 337 10.51 -5.06 15.50
N ALA A 338 11.38 -4.08 15.29
CA ALA A 338 12.17 -3.94 14.06
C ALA A 338 13.03 -5.18 13.78
N ARG A 339 13.72 -5.73 14.81
CA ARG A 339 14.51 -6.95 14.66
C ARG A 339 13.63 -8.16 14.31
N ILE A 340 12.46 -8.31 14.94
CA ILE A 340 11.52 -9.38 14.63
C ILE A 340 11.12 -9.32 13.15
N ILE A 341 10.74 -8.16 12.64
CA ILE A 341 10.36 -8.01 11.22
C ILE A 341 11.53 -8.37 10.30
N TYR A 342 12.73 -7.95 10.62
CA TYR A 342 13.93 -8.27 9.84
C TYR A 342 14.27 -9.76 9.85
N ASP A 343 14.10 -10.44 10.99
CA ASP A 343 14.31 -11.89 11.09
C ASP A 343 13.25 -12.67 10.32
N PHE A 344 11.98 -12.25 10.35
CA PHE A 344 10.93 -12.86 9.54
C PHE A 344 11.16 -12.65 8.04
N ALA A 345 11.64 -11.48 7.61
CA ALA A 345 12.01 -11.24 6.22
C ALA A 345 13.19 -12.14 5.78
N LEU A 346 14.17 -12.35 6.66
CA LEU A 346 15.29 -13.26 6.41
C LEU A 346 14.82 -14.71 6.32
N ALA A 347 13.99 -15.17 7.26
CA ALA A 347 13.43 -16.53 7.27
C ALA A 347 12.56 -16.79 6.02
N HIS A 348 11.82 -15.78 5.56
CA HIS A 348 11.04 -15.84 4.32
C HIS A 348 11.95 -16.07 3.10
N ARG A 349 13.06 -15.37 3.00
CA ARG A 349 14.09 -15.56 1.97
C ARG A 349 14.72 -16.94 2.02
N LEU A 350 15.05 -17.42 3.22
CA LEU A 350 15.76 -18.70 3.41
C LEU A 350 14.85 -19.92 3.28
N HIS A 351 13.52 -19.72 3.13
CA HIS A 351 12.54 -20.80 3.06
C HIS A 351 12.63 -21.79 4.25
N MET A 352 12.90 -21.26 5.45
CA MET A 352 13.08 -22.09 6.64
C MET A 352 11.83 -22.92 6.99
N ILE A 353 10.66 -22.34 6.72
CA ILE A 353 9.35 -22.99 6.76
C ILE A 353 8.50 -22.48 5.58
N THR A 354 7.34 -23.05 5.34
CA THR A 354 6.46 -22.54 4.29
C THR A 354 6.09 -21.09 4.55
N ARG A 355 6.11 -20.26 3.52
CA ARG A 355 5.88 -18.80 3.63
C ARG A 355 4.57 -18.45 4.31
N ASP A 356 3.52 -19.21 4.02
CA ASP A 356 2.20 -19.01 4.63
C ASP A 356 2.24 -19.27 6.15
N HIS A 357 2.82 -20.37 6.60
CA HIS A 357 2.97 -20.68 8.03
C HIS A 357 3.87 -19.67 8.73
N LEU A 358 4.98 -19.26 8.08
CA LEU A 358 5.87 -18.24 8.60
C LEU A 358 5.11 -16.96 8.92
N LEU A 359 4.41 -16.40 7.92
CA LEU A 359 3.73 -15.12 8.06
C LEU A 359 2.54 -15.19 9.02
N LYS A 360 1.79 -16.29 9.02
CA LYS A 360 0.71 -16.51 9.99
C LYS A 360 1.23 -16.61 11.43
N SER A 361 2.41 -17.20 11.64
CA SER A 361 3.01 -17.28 12.96
C SER A 361 3.47 -15.93 13.53
N MET A 362 3.58 -14.89 12.71
CA MET A 362 3.90 -13.53 13.14
C MET A 362 2.69 -12.79 13.75
N THR A 363 1.47 -13.28 13.55
CA THR A 363 0.24 -12.60 13.98
C THR A 363 0.23 -12.25 15.47
N PRO A 364 0.56 -13.15 16.42
CA PRO A 364 0.58 -12.80 17.84
C PRO A 364 1.61 -11.72 18.17
N LEU A 365 2.73 -11.67 17.45
CA LEU A 365 3.78 -10.66 17.63
C LEU A 365 3.30 -9.29 17.11
N TYR A 366 2.57 -9.27 16.00
CA TYR A 366 1.94 -8.06 15.49
C TYR A 366 0.87 -7.51 16.44
N LEU A 367 0.02 -8.38 16.98
CA LEU A 367 -0.98 -7.99 17.99
C LEU A 367 -0.33 -7.43 19.27
N ALA A 368 0.80 -7.99 19.68
CA ALA A 368 1.58 -7.47 20.81
C ALA A 368 2.10 -6.05 20.53
N TRP A 369 2.63 -5.80 19.32
CA TRP A 369 3.06 -4.47 18.95
C TRP A 369 1.89 -3.48 18.91
N VAL A 370 0.74 -3.87 18.32
CA VAL A 370 -0.47 -3.04 18.27
C VAL A 370 -0.97 -2.70 19.68
N ALA A 371 -0.99 -3.68 20.61
CA ALA A 371 -1.39 -3.46 21.99
C ALA A 371 -0.44 -2.45 22.69
N SER A 372 0.87 -2.63 22.54
CA SER A 372 1.87 -1.70 23.07
C SER A 372 1.69 -0.28 22.53
N TYR A 373 1.52 -0.15 21.22
CA TYR A 373 1.27 1.13 20.55
C TYR A 373 0.00 1.82 21.08
N ALA A 374 -1.09 1.07 21.23
CA ALA A 374 -2.36 1.59 21.74
C ALA A 374 -2.21 2.11 23.18
N LEU A 375 -1.57 1.34 24.07
CA LEU A 375 -1.32 1.74 25.46
C LEU A 375 -0.44 3.00 25.56
N GLU A 376 0.52 3.15 24.67
CA GLU A 376 1.35 4.36 24.63
C GLU A 376 0.53 5.59 24.21
N LEU A 377 -0.31 5.46 23.17
CA LEU A 377 -1.17 6.55 22.69
C LEU A 377 -2.24 6.95 23.71
N GLU A 378 -2.71 6.04 24.57
CA GLU A 378 -3.63 6.36 25.65
C GLU A 378 -2.97 7.21 26.75
N LYS A 379 -1.67 6.99 26.97
CA LYS A 379 -0.87 7.76 27.94
C LYS A 379 -0.47 9.14 27.39
N GLU A 380 -0.20 9.24 26.08
CA GLU A 380 0.17 10.49 25.42
C GLU A 380 -1.10 11.22 24.95
N LYS A 381 -1.58 12.22 25.71
CA LYS A 381 -2.73 13.05 25.34
C LYS A 381 -2.35 13.98 24.18
N GLY A 382 -2.89 13.74 22.98
CA GLY A 382 -2.79 14.69 21.86
C GLY A 382 -1.88 14.22 20.70
N SER A 383 -1.30 15.13 19.96
CA SER A 383 -0.59 15.03 18.67
C SER A 383 0.55 13.99 18.52
N GLY A 384 0.58 12.97 19.36
CA GLY A 384 1.67 12.01 19.46
C GLY A 384 1.80 10.99 18.33
N ILE A 385 0.77 10.80 17.46
CA ILE A 385 0.77 9.71 16.45
C ILE A 385 1.97 9.84 15.50
N GLU A 386 2.16 11.00 14.87
CA GLU A 386 3.28 11.19 13.93
C GLU A 386 4.63 11.04 14.62
N GLN A 387 4.79 11.60 15.82
CA GLN A 387 6.04 11.47 16.59
C GLN A 387 6.28 10.03 17.02
N ARG A 388 5.21 9.32 17.40
CA ARG A 388 5.30 7.89 17.78
C ARG A 388 5.77 7.03 16.59
N LEU A 389 5.20 7.26 15.40
CA LEU A 389 5.58 6.55 14.18
C LEU A 389 6.98 6.96 13.67
N GLU A 390 7.40 8.19 13.91
CA GLU A 390 8.76 8.65 13.61
C GLU A 390 9.79 7.93 14.51
N ARG A 391 9.52 7.77 15.82
CA ARG A 391 10.36 6.98 16.74
C ARG A 391 10.52 5.54 16.26
N LEU A 392 9.40 4.90 15.88
CA LEU A 392 9.42 3.55 15.32
C LEU A 392 10.30 3.47 14.06
N SER A 393 10.11 4.41 13.13
CA SER A 393 10.88 4.45 11.89
C SER A 393 12.38 4.64 12.14
N ALA A 394 12.74 5.45 13.13
CA ALA A 394 14.12 5.62 13.56
C ALA A 394 14.72 4.32 14.15
N ALA A 395 13.92 3.55 14.90
CA ALA A 395 14.34 2.24 15.41
C ALA A 395 14.63 1.24 14.27
N TYR A 396 13.83 1.22 13.22
CA TYR A 396 14.15 0.41 12.02
C TYR A 396 15.45 0.85 11.36
N GLU A 397 15.70 2.15 11.24
CA GLU A 397 16.95 2.66 10.68
C GLU A 397 18.16 2.27 11.54
N SER A 398 18.06 2.37 12.86
CA SER A 398 19.13 1.99 13.79
C SER A 398 19.42 0.48 13.74
N CYS A 399 18.39 -0.35 13.57
CA CYS A 399 18.51 -1.80 13.44
C CYS A 399 18.91 -2.28 12.03
N LYS A 400 19.13 -1.39 11.05
CA LYS A 400 19.49 -1.80 9.68
C LYS A 400 20.82 -2.56 9.62
N SER A 401 21.80 -2.19 10.42
CA SER A 401 23.10 -2.88 10.47
C SER A 401 22.94 -4.34 10.91
N TYR A 402 22.02 -4.59 11.86
CA TYR A 402 21.63 -5.94 12.25
C TYR A 402 21.07 -6.74 11.08
N LEU A 403 20.11 -6.18 10.33
CA LEU A 403 19.57 -6.83 9.13
C LEU A 403 20.68 -7.15 8.12
N VAL A 404 21.55 -6.17 7.78
CA VAL A 404 22.63 -6.34 6.78
C VAL A 404 23.57 -7.45 7.21
N SER A 405 23.95 -7.51 8.47
CA SER A 405 24.83 -8.56 8.99
C SER A 405 24.19 -9.93 8.84
N ARG A 406 22.96 -10.09 9.30
CA ARG A 406 22.23 -11.37 9.21
C ARG A 406 21.87 -11.76 7.76
N TRP A 407 21.64 -10.79 6.89
CA TRP A 407 21.36 -11.06 5.47
C TRP A 407 22.56 -11.61 4.74
N ARG A 408 23.77 -11.16 5.09
CA ARG A 408 25.04 -11.64 4.52
C ARG A 408 25.49 -12.95 5.13
N TRP A 409 25.27 -13.10 6.42
CA TRP A 409 25.68 -14.25 7.22
C TRP A 409 24.46 -14.80 7.96
N PRO A 410 23.61 -15.58 7.25
CA PRO A 410 22.31 -16.02 7.79
C PRO A 410 22.43 -17.06 8.91
N ASP A 411 23.63 -17.38 9.37
CA ASP A 411 23.85 -18.25 10.51
C ASP A 411 23.20 -17.63 11.76
N ARG A 412 22.20 -18.32 12.31
CA ARG A 412 21.45 -17.88 13.48
C ARG A 412 22.28 -17.81 14.77
N PHE A 413 23.47 -18.42 14.76
CA PHE A 413 24.41 -18.40 15.89
C PHE A 413 25.34 -17.20 15.87
N ASN A 414 25.33 -16.44 14.80
CA ASN A 414 26.12 -15.22 14.71
C ASN A 414 25.25 -14.05 15.20
N PRO A 415 25.57 -13.39 16.34
CA PRO A 415 24.77 -12.33 16.95
C PRO A 415 24.70 -11.05 16.12
#